data_c78f78bfd3f61b1be762823c2291d98a
#
_entry.id   c78f78bfd3f61b1be762823c2291d98a
#
_cell.length_a   1.000
_cell.length_b   1.000
_cell.length_c   1.000
_cell.angle_alpha   90.00
_cell.angle_beta   90.00
_cell.angle_gamma   90.00
#
_symmetry.space_group_name_H-M   'P 1'
#
loop_
_entity.id
_entity.type
_entity.pdbx_description
1 polymer ?
#
loop_
_entity_poly.entity_id
_entity_poly.type
_entity_poly.pdbx_seq_one_letter_code
_entity_poly.pdbx_strand_id
1 'polypeptide(L)'
;MGPHPAVAAIRVAVRRVLHDVLNHHSSQIPAPAHAAQQPVAAGSARSAGALSPAADAPPLVLVACSGGADSMALASALAFEAPKLGVRAGGITVDHGLQDGSDLRAAEVVVRLRALGLDPVDAVAVQVGAEGGPEAAARDARYAALDAAAERHGAAAILLGHTRDDQAETVLLGLARGSGTRSLSGMAATTGRGGRYRRPFLEVDRQTARKACLIQSLPVWDDPHNADPLYTRSRLRHEGLPALEKALGKGVVEALARTAQLSRDDADALDSWAADAERTVVDERGALDAAKLYALPAAVRRRVLRRAAIAAGGGGGGQDMGSDLQSVLISKEEIDAKLAELAAKIDAEYAGKDLLLVGVLKGAVMVMADLARALSNPVTMDWMAVSSYGAGTQSSGVVRILKDLDTDIKGKHVLIVEDIIDSGLTLSWLLSNLGSREPASLEVCTLLRKPDAAKVAIDVKWIGFDIPNEFVVGYGLDFAEKYRNLPFVGTLAPHVYGG
;
A
#
# COMPACT_ATOMS: atom_id res chain seq x y z
N MET A 1 40.97 -19.72 16.98
CA MET A 1 39.79 -20.26 16.27
C MET A 1 38.93 -19.10 15.83
N GLY A 2 38.45 -19.11 14.59
CA GLY A 2 37.47 -18.13 14.08
C GLY A 2 36.07 -18.30 14.72
N PRO A 3 35.15 -17.36 14.52
CA PRO A 3 33.81 -17.47 15.04
C PRO A 3 33.06 -18.64 14.38
N HIS A 4 32.09 -19.21 15.10
CA HIS A 4 31.25 -20.26 14.56
C HIS A 4 30.58 -19.77 13.25
N PRO A 5 30.39 -20.62 12.19
CA PRO A 5 29.86 -20.21 10.89
C PRO A 5 28.53 -19.43 10.96
N ALA A 6 27.59 -19.83 11.83
CA ALA A 6 26.33 -19.11 12.02
C ALA A 6 26.55 -17.68 12.54
N VAL A 7 27.48 -17.50 13.48
CA VAL A 7 27.82 -16.16 14.02
C VAL A 7 28.54 -15.32 12.96
N ALA A 8 29.41 -15.95 12.15
CA ALA A 8 30.08 -15.27 11.05
C ALA A 8 29.07 -14.80 9.99
N ALA A 9 28.10 -15.64 9.62
CA ALA A 9 27.07 -15.32 8.63
C ALA A 9 26.25 -14.07 9.01
N ILE A 10 25.74 -14.00 10.25
CA ILE A 10 24.96 -12.84 10.70
C ILE A 10 25.80 -11.56 10.77
N ARG A 11 27.07 -11.65 11.18
CA ARG A 11 27.99 -10.52 11.24
C ARG A 11 28.33 -9.99 9.84
N VAL A 12 28.60 -10.86 8.88
CA VAL A 12 28.87 -10.46 7.48
C VAL A 12 27.68 -9.78 6.88
N ALA A 13 26.46 -10.29 7.10
CA ALA A 13 25.22 -9.68 6.61
C ALA A 13 25.03 -8.26 7.15
N VAL A 14 25.22 -8.05 8.46
CA VAL A 14 25.11 -6.71 9.07
C VAL A 14 26.23 -5.79 8.59
N ARG A 15 27.48 -6.28 8.51
CA ARG A 15 28.61 -5.47 8.04
C ARG A 15 28.39 -4.90 6.65
N ARG A 16 27.85 -5.69 5.70
CA ARG A 16 27.50 -5.22 4.35
C ARG A 16 26.54 -4.03 4.40
N VAL A 17 25.47 -4.15 5.19
CA VAL A 17 24.46 -3.09 5.32
C VAL A 17 25.04 -1.84 5.98
N LEU A 18 25.94 -2.00 6.98
CA LEU A 18 26.59 -0.84 7.61
C LEU A 18 27.49 -0.08 6.61
N HIS A 19 28.21 -0.77 5.72
CA HIS A 19 28.97 -0.12 4.66
C HIS A 19 28.05 0.66 3.71
N ASP A 20 26.89 0.11 3.34
CA ASP A 20 25.92 0.81 2.48
C ASP A 20 25.38 2.06 3.19
N VAL A 21 25.07 1.98 4.49
CA VAL A 21 24.62 3.13 5.28
C VAL A 21 25.68 4.23 5.32
N LEU A 22 26.95 3.87 5.55
CA LEU A 22 28.08 4.82 5.56
C LEU A 22 28.24 5.51 4.20
N ASN A 23 28.19 4.76 3.10
CA ASN A 23 28.31 5.30 1.75
C ASN A 23 27.21 6.32 1.45
N HIS A 24 25.97 6.02 1.84
CA HIS A 24 24.82 6.92 1.68
C HIS A 24 24.96 8.16 2.57
N HIS A 25 25.41 8.00 3.80
CA HIS A 25 25.61 9.11 4.74
C HIS A 25 26.68 10.07 4.24
N SER A 26 27.80 9.55 3.75
CA SER A 26 28.89 10.36 3.19
C SER A 26 28.50 11.14 1.93
N SER A 27 27.60 10.60 1.11
CA SER A 27 27.11 11.27 -0.10
C SER A 27 26.08 12.38 0.18
N GLN A 28 25.56 12.48 1.38
CA GLN A 28 24.61 13.52 1.80
C GLN A 28 25.29 14.71 2.51
N ILE A 29 26.57 14.59 2.86
CA ILE A 29 27.34 15.71 3.41
C ILE A 29 27.82 16.56 2.23
N PRO A 30 27.38 17.84 2.08
CA PRO A 30 27.89 18.69 1.00
C PRO A 30 29.39 18.87 1.17
N ALA A 31 30.15 18.74 0.08
CA ALA A 31 31.58 19.00 0.10
C ALA A 31 31.84 20.39 0.68
N PRO A 32 32.87 20.55 1.53
CA PRO A 32 33.19 21.85 2.10
C PRO A 32 33.44 22.84 0.95
N ALA A 33 32.61 23.89 0.88
CA ALA A 33 32.83 25.00 -0.06
C ALA A 33 34.23 25.56 0.22
N HIS A 34 35.11 25.54 -0.76
CA HIS A 34 36.41 26.19 -0.69
C HIS A 34 36.20 27.62 -0.22
N ALA A 35 36.69 27.92 0.97
CA ALA A 35 36.65 29.25 1.55
C ALA A 35 37.48 30.21 0.70
N ALA A 36 36.78 30.98 -0.15
CA ALA A 36 37.31 32.22 -0.68
C ALA A 36 37.35 33.22 0.46
N GLN A 37 38.56 33.59 0.87
CA GLN A 37 38.81 34.62 1.90
C GLN A 37 38.20 35.94 1.45
N GLN A 38 37.27 36.50 2.23
CA GLN A 38 36.91 37.92 2.22
C GLN A 38 36.89 38.46 3.66
N PRO A 39 37.24 39.75 3.84
CA PRO A 39 37.66 40.28 5.12
C PRO A 39 36.50 40.67 6.06
N VAL A 40 36.80 40.56 7.32
CA VAL A 40 35.99 40.82 8.51
C VAL A 40 35.48 42.25 8.54
N ALA A 41 34.16 42.43 8.73
CA ALA A 41 33.56 43.65 9.32
C ALA A 41 32.75 43.22 10.57
N ALA A 42 33.00 43.89 11.65
CA ALA A 42 32.49 43.60 12.98
C ALA A 42 31.05 44.11 13.17
N GLY A 43 30.26 43.38 13.94
CA GLY A 43 29.15 43.93 14.77
C GLY A 43 27.76 43.44 14.43
N SER A 44 27.22 42.53 15.20
CA SER A 44 26.05 42.70 16.08
C SER A 44 25.38 41.39 16.46
N ALA A 45 25.11 41.28 17.77
CA ALA A 45 24.06 40.54 18.50
C ALA A 45 23.69 39.09 18.05
N ARG A 46 24.04 38.14 18.92
CA ARG A 46 23.60 36.74 18.93
C ARG A 46 22.13 36.63 19.35
N SER A 47 21.30 36.09 18.48
CA SER A 47 20.06 35.42 18.85
C SER A 47 20.31 33.91 18.93
N ALA A 48 19.86 33.29 20.02
CA ALA A 48 19.98 31.85 20.25
C ALA A 48 19.16 31.06 19.21
N GLY A 49 19.85 30.51 18.22
CA GLY A 49 19.26 29.60 17.24
C GLY A 49 19.54 28.15 17.65
N ALA A 50 18.55 27.28 17.46
CA ALA A 50 18.55 25.87 17.72
C ALA A 50 19.81 25.18 17.18
N LEU A 51 20.44 24.35 18.00
CA LEU A 51 21.60 23.53 17.67
C LEU A 51 21.20 22.52 16.59
N SER A 52 21.60 22.75 15.34
CA SER A 52 21.71 21.67 14.34
C SER A 52 22.70 20.63 14.85
N PRO A 53 22.39 19.31 14.72
CA PRO A 53 23.34 18.27 15.13
C PRO A 53 24.64 18.45 14.33
N ALA A 54 25.76 18.37 15.06
CA ALA A 54 27.10 18.54 14.50
C ALA A 54 27.34 17.57 13.34
N ALA A 55 27.79 18.07 12.20
CA ALA A 55 28.09 17.31 10.98
C ALA A 55 29.19 16.24 11.14
N ASP A 56 29.82 16.13 12.32
CA ASP A 56 30.95 15.25 12.65
C ASP A 56 30.59 14.07 13.55
N ALA A 57 29.33 13.91 13.97
CA ALA A 57 28.99 12.78 14.86
C ALA A 57 28.86 11.47 14.07
N PRO A 58 29.41 10.34 14.56
CA PRO A 58 29.21 9.04 13.90
C PRO A 58 27.74 8.72 13.67
N PRO A 59 27.35 8.16 12.49
CA PRO A 59 25.97 7.83 12.21
C PRO A 59 25.43 6.79 13.21
N LEU A 60 24.21 6.98 13.64
CA LEU A 60 23.50 6.05 14.52
C LEU A 60 22.66 5.07 13.69
N VAL A 61 22.80 3.77 13.97
CA VAL A 61 21.94 2.72 13.41
C VAL A 61 21.20 2.04 14.56
N LEU A 62 19.87 1.98 14.45
CA LEU A 62 19.01 1.29 15.41
C LEU A 62 18.66 -0.12 14.93
N VAL A 63 18.46 -1.05 15.86
CA VAL A 63 17.85 -2.35 15.57
C VAL A 63 16.46 -2.43 16.19
N ALA A 64 15.44 -2.80 15.39
CA ALA A 64 14.12 -3.13 15.91
C ALA A 64 14.15 -4.56 16.46
N CYS A 65 13.95 -4.70 17.77
CA CYS A 65 14.09 -5.98 18.47
C CYS A 65 12.81 -6.33 19.24
N SER A 66 12.23 -7.49 18.92
CA SER A 66 11.06 -8.06 19.62
C SER A 66 11.46 -9.06 20.72
N GLY A 67 12.76 -9.35 20.90
CA GLY A 67 13.25 -10.39 21.80
C GLY A 67 13.30 -11.79 21.18
N GLY A 68 12.72 -12.00 20.00
CA GLY A 68 12.79 -13.26 19.25
C GLY A 68 14.17 -13.52 18.65
N ALA A 69 14.46 -14.76 18.23
CA ALA A 69 15.78 -15.21 17.79
C ALA A 69 16.38 -14.34 16.67
N ASP A 70 15.58 -14.03 15.63
CA ASP A 70 16.08 -13.29 14.47
C ASP A 70 16.47 -11.86 14.86
N SER A 71 15.68 -11.19 15.69
CA SER A 71 15.94 -9.84 16.15
C SER A 71 17.09 -9.77 17.16
N MET A 72 17.23 -10.78 18.04
CA MET A 72 18.34 -10.86 18.99
C MET A 72 19.66 -11.17 18.29
N ALA A 73 19.67 -12.07 17.30
CA ALA A 73 20.83 -12.33 16.45
C ALA A 73 21.27 -11.05 15.72
N LEU A 74 20.30 -10.30 15.19
CA LEU A 74 20.56 -9.03 14.51
C LEU A 74 21.17 -7.98 15.45
N ALA A 75 20.61 -7.83 16.66
CA ALA A 75 21.10 -6.92 17.68
C ALA A 75 22.54 -7.25 18.08
N SER A 76 22.83 -8.53 18.32
CA SER A 76 24.18 -9.01 18.64
C SER A 76 25.19 -8.73 17.51
N ALA A 77 24.80 -8.96 16.26
CA ALA A 77 25.64 -8.70 15.11
C ALA A 77 25.91 -7.19 14.93
N LEU A 78 24.90 -6.34 15.14
CA LEU A 78 25.02 -4.88 15.09
C LEU A 78 25.98 -4.38 16.18
N ALA A 79 25.76 -4.80 17.43
CA ALA A 79 26.63 -4.43 18.57
C ALA A 79 28.10 -4.77 18.33
N PHE A 80 28.35 -5.90 17.64
CA PHE A 80 29.72 -6.35 17.36
C PHE A 80 30.38 -5.64 16.17
N GLU A 81 29.63 -5.33 15.11
CA GLU A 81 30.19 -4.78 13.86
C GLU A 81 30.20 -3.24 13.82
N ALA A 82 29.21 -2.58 14.41
CA ALA A 82 29.09 -1.13 14.33
C ALA A 82 30.32 -0.36 14.90
N PRO A 83 30.84 -0.69 16.09
CA PRO A 83 32.01 0.02 16.63
C PRO A 83 33.27 -0.08 15.77
N LYS A 84 33.44 -1.19 15.03
CA LYS A 84 34.59 -1.41 14.15
C LYS A 84 34.55 -0.51 12.89
N LEU A 85 33.37 -0.04 12.56
CA LEU A 85 33.11 0.81 11.38
C LEU A 85 32.87 2.28 11.76
N GLY A 86 33.07 2.64 13.05
CA GLY A 86 32.80 3.99 13.51
C GLY A 86 31.30 4.35 13.47
N VAL A 87 30.42 3.37 13.64
CA VAL A 87 28.95 3.55 13.66
C VAL A 87 28.47 3.40 15.10
N ARG A 88 27.59 4.28 15.54
CA ARG A 88 26.87 4.11 16.81
C ARG A 88 25.74 3.11 16.62
N ALA A 89 25.51 2.27 17.61
CA ALA A 89 24.51 1.23 17.58
C ALA A 89 23.52 1.40 18.72
N GLY A 90 22.24 1.45 18.40
CA GLY A 90 21.16 1.52 19.39
C GLY A 90 20.07 0.46 19.12
N GLY A 91 19.08 0.41 20.00
CA GLY A 91 18.00 -0.55 19.90
C GLY A 91 16.63 0.05 20.23
N ILE A 92 15.60 -0.52 19.62
CA ILE A 92 14.21 -0.15 19.89
C ILE A 92 13.35 -1.39 19.98
N THR A 93 12.56 -1.49 21.04
CA THR A 93 11.47 -2.48 21.15
C THR A 93 10.13 -1.78 21.15
N VAL A 94 9.15 -2.35 20.44
CA VAL A 94 7.78 -1.83 20.37
C VAL A 94 6.87 -2.79 21.11
N ASP A 95 6.19 -2.27 22.11
CA ASP A 95 5.15 -2.99 22.86
C ASP A 95 3.77 -2.65 22.27
N HIS A 96 3.09 -3.66 21.75
CA HIS A 96 1.78 -3.51 21.16
C HIS A 96 0.61 -3.63 22.16
N GLY A 97 0.89 -3.98 23.43
CA GLY A 97 -0.13 -4.14 24.47
C GLY A 97 -1.13 -5.29 24.21
N LEU A 98 -0.81 -6.20 23.28
CA LEU A 98 -1.75 -7.27 22.86
C LEU A 98 -1.75 -8.51 23.76
N GLN A 99 -0.82 -8.60 24.68
CA GLN A 99 -0.66 -9.74 25.59
C GLN A 99 -0.39 -9.27 27.01
N ASP A 100 -0.93 -10.01 27.98
CA ASP A 100 -0.60 -9.77 29.39
C ASP A 100 0.91 -9.84 29.64
N GLY A 101 1.46 -8.85 30.33
CA GLY A 101 2.89 -8.76 30.63
C GLY A 101 3.77 -8.38 29.43
N SER A 102 3.21 -7.80 28.37
CA SER A 102 3.99 -7.31 27.21
C SER A 102 4.96 -6.17 27.59
N ASP A 103 4.59 -5.35 28.56
CA ASP A 103 5.40 -4.29 29.15
C ASP A 103 6.65 -4.85 29.86
N LEU A 104 6.47 -5.91 30.66
CA LEU A 104 7.59 -6.60 31.32
C LEU A 104 8.54 -7.22 30.29
N ARG A 105 8.02 -7.81 29.23
CA ARG A 105 8.83 -8.36 28.13
C ARG A 105 9.61 -7.26 27.41
N ALA A 106 8.97 -6.14 27.14
CA ALA A 106 9.65 -4.99 26.51
C ALA A 106 10.79 -4.48 27.42
N ALA A 107 10.56 -4.39 28.72
CA ALA A 107 11.59 -4.03 29.70
C ALA A 107 12.76 -5.02 29.73
N GLU A 108 12.49 -6.33 29.67
CA GLU A 108 13.53 -7.35 29.56
C GLU A 108 14.35 -7.21 28.27
N VAL A 109 13.71 -6.95 27.12
CA VAL A 109 14.41 -6.71 25.86
C VAL A 109 15.33 -5.51 25.97
N VAL A 110 14.90 -4.41 26.59
CA VAL A 110 15.75 -3.23 26.85
C VAL A 110 17.00 -3.61 27.67
N VAL A 111 16.83 -4.39 28.74
CA VAL A 111 17.97 -4.85 29.55
C VAL A 111 18.96 -5.68 28.73
N ARG A 112 18.43 -6.60 27.90
CA ARG A 112 19.26 -7.45 27.02
C ARG A 112 20.02 -6.63 25.97
N LEU A 113 19.37 -5.66 25.35
CA LEU A 113 20.00 -4.79 24.34
C LEU A 113 21.10 -3.92 24.95
N ARG A 114 20.85 -3.36 26.15
CA ARG A 114 21.89 -2.62 26.90
C ARG A 114 23.06 -3.51 27.31
N ALA A 115 22.81 -4.75 27.71
CA ALA A 115 23.86 -5.73 28.03
C ALA A 115 24.73 -6.08 26.81
N LEU A 116 24.19 -5.95 25.58
CA LEU A 116 24.98 -6.06 24.34
C LEU A 116 25.82 -4.81 24.04
N GLY A 117 25.68 -3.73 24.81
CA GLY A 117 26.37 -2.46 24.59
C GLY A 117 25.71 -1.53 23.61
N LEU A 118 24.41 -1.73 23.32
CA LEU A 118 23.64 -0.82 22.48
C LEU A 118 23.19 0.42 23.27
N ASP A 119 23.34 1.61 22.66
CA ASP A 119 22.96 2.90 23.23
C ASP A 119 22.70 3.91 22.06
N PRO A 120 21.51 4.58 22.00
CA PRO A 120 20.38 4.53 22.93
C PRO A 120 19.54 3.24 22.80
N VAL A 121 18.80 2.89 23.85
CA VAL A 121 17.81 1.79 23.84
C VAL A 121 16.47 2.26 24.39
N ASP A 122 15.44 2.21 23.57
CA ASP A 122 14.08 2.62 23.89
C ASP A 122 13.09 1.44 23.90
N ALA A 123 12.11 1.49 24.80
CA ALA A 123 10.85 0.76 24.69
C ALA A 123 9.72 1.75 24.36
N VAL A 124 8.94 1.46 23.34
CA VAL A 124 7.83 2.32 22.90
C VAL A 124 6.54 1.51 22.96
N ALA A 125 5.63 1.92 23.85
CA ALA A 125 4.27 1.38 23.85
C ALA A 125 3.44 2.04 22.76
N VAL A 126 2.66 1.24 22.01
CA VAL A 126 1.77 1.72 20.96
C VAL A 126 0.35 1.26 21.23
N GLN A 127 -0.61 2.10 20.86
CA GLN A 127 -2.02 1.72 20.81
C GLN A 127 -2.33 1.23 19.41
N VAL A 128 -2.83 0.00 19.30
CA VAL A 128 -3.23 -0.58 18.02
C VAL A 128 -4.66 -0.14 17.73
N GLY A 129 -4.84 0.63 16.65
CA GLY A 129 -6.17 1.02 16.16
C GLY A 129 -6.94 -0.19 15.58
N ALA A 130 -8.18 0.05 15.16
CA ALA A 130 -9.05 -0.99 14.57
C ALA A 130 -9.08 -0.95 13.03
N GLU A 131 -8.47 0.05 12.39
CA GLU A 131 -8.56 0.26 10.95
C GLU A 131 -7.74 -0.75 10.14
N GLY A 132 -8.30 -1.30 9.08
CA GLY A 132 -7.60 -2.22 8.16
C GLY A 132 -7.39 -3.65 8.70
N GLY A 133 -7.97 -3.96 9.87
CA GLY A 133 -7.77 -5.23 10.57
C GLY A 133 -6.60 -5.22 11.55
N PRO A 134 -6.63 -6.08 12.60
CA PRO A 134 -5.70 -6.00 13.73
C PRO A 134 -4.23 -6.17 13.34
N GLU A 135 -3.91 -7.00 12.34
CA GLU A 135 -2.52 -7.22 11.89
C GLU A 135 -1.96 -6.01 11.13
N ALA A 136 -2.77 -5.38 10.27
CA ALA A 136 -2.38 -4.19 9.53
C ALA A 136 -2.20 -3.00 10.46
N ALA A 137 -3.16 -2.75 11.35
CA ALA A 137 -3.11 -1.67 12.35
C ALA A 137 -1.89 -1.81 13.29
N ALA A 138 -1.60 -3.02 13.78
CA ALA A 138 -0.42 -3.29 14.60
C ALA A 138 0.89 -3.03 13.83
N ARG A 139 0.91 -3.38 12.54
CA ARG A 139 2.05 -3.11 11.67
C ARG A 139 2.27 -1.61 11.50
N ASP A 140 1.23 -0.85 11.21
CA ASP A 140 1.32 0.59 10.96
C ASP A 140 1.73 1.34 12.23
N ALA A 141 1.14 1.00 13.38
CA ALA A 141 1.53 1.53 14.68
C ALA A 141 3.02 1.25 15.00
N ARG A 142 3.50 0.04 14.67
CA ARG A 142 4.91 -0.33 14.82
C ARG A 142 5.82 0.54 13.96
N TYR A 143 5.50 0.74 12.67
CA TYR A 143 6.34 1.55 11.80
C TYR A 143 6.33 3.03 12.21
N ALA A 144 5.18 3.56 12.63
CA ALA A 144 5.09 4.93 13.17
C ALA A 144 5.97 5.12 14.41
N ALA A 145 5.98 4.15 15.34
CA ALA A 145 6.84 4.18 16.52
C ALA A 145 8.34 4.12 16.17
N LEU A 146 8.70 3.28 15.19
CA LEU A 146 10.07 3.17 14.69
C LEU A 146 10.53 4.47 14.01
N ASP A 147 9.68 5.10 13.19
CA ASP A 147 9.97 6.37 12.54
C ASP A 147 10.17 7.49 13.57
N ALA A 148 9.27 7.60 14.55
CA ALA A 148 9.39 8.58 15.62
C ALA A 148 10.69 8.42 16.45
N ALA A 149 11.09 7.17 16.73
CA ALA A 149 12.35 6.91 17.42
C ALA A 149 13.57 7.25 16.57
N ALA A 150 13.54 6.93 15.27
CA ALA A 150 14.63 7.31 14.36
C ALA A 150 14.80 8.82 14.27
N GLU A 151 13.70 9.58 14.20
CA GLU A 151 13.72 11.04 14.18
C GLU A 151 14.23 11.63 15.48
N ARG A 152 13.76 11.12 16.63
CA ARG A 152 14.18 11.56 17.96
C ARG A 152 15.69 11.44 18.18
N HIS A 153 16.27 10.32 17.73
CA HIS A 153 17.69 10.03 17.92
C HIS A 153 18.58 10.43 16.73
N GLY A 154 18.01 10.92 15.64
CA GLY A 154 18.75 11.22 14.42
C GLY A 154 19.36 9.98 13.78
N ALA A 155 18.66 8.84 13.82
CA ALA A 155 19.19 7.59 13.31
C ALA A 155 19.23 7.57 11.76
N ALA A 156 20.36 7.16 11.20
CA ALA A 156 20.59 7.03 9.77
C ALA A 156 19.84 5.83 9.18
N ALA A 157 19.64 4.76 9.96
CA ALA A 157 18.90 3.58 9.55
C ALA A 157 18.34 2.79 10.72
N ILE A 158 17.32 1.96 10.43
CA ILE A 158 16.73 0.96 11.31
C ILE A 158 16.88 -0.42 10.68
N LEU A 159 17.49 -1.35 11.41
CA LEU A 159 17.64 -2.74 10.98
C LEU A 159 16.41 -3.57 11.41
N LEU A 160 15.88 -4.38 10.48
CA LEU A 160 14.76 -5.29 10.69
C LEU A 160 15.20 -6.75 10.50
N GLY A 161 14.84 -7.63 11.43
CA GLY A 161 15.27 -9.02 11.49
C GLY A 161 14.49 -9.99 10.60
N HIS A 162 14.08 -9.57 9.39
CA HIS A 162 13.43 -10.46 8.44
C HIS A 162 14.44 -11.38 7.77
N THR A 163 14.13 -12.68 7.74
CA THR A 163 15.00 -13.74 7.24
C THR A 163 14.64 -14.19 5.82
N ARG A 164 15.46 -15.09 5.26
CA ARG A 164 15.17 -15.76 3.98
C ARG A 164 13.85 -16.54 4.02
N ASP A 165 13.52 -17.15 5.16
CA ASP A 165 12.25 -17.85 5.36
C ASP A 165 11.07 -16.88 5.25
N ASP A 166 11.17 -15.66 5.82
CA ASP A 166 10.15 -14.63 5.69
C ASP A 166 9.99 -14.14 4.24
N GLN A 167 11.08 -14.16 3.45
CA GLN A 167 11.02 -13.90 2.01
C GLN A 167 10.17 -14.96 1.29
N ALA A 168 10.44 -16.25 1.54
CA ALA A 168 9.69 -17.34 0.95
C ALA A 168 8.20 -17.27 1.32
N GLU A 169 7.87 -17.02 2.58
CA GLU A 169 6.50 -16.80 3.04
C GLU A 169 5.83 -15.64 2.27
N THR A 170 6.56 -14.54 2.08
CA THR A 170 6.04 -13.34 1.39
C THR A 170 5.80 -13.60 -0.09
N VAL A 171 6.66 -14.37 -0.76
CA VAL A 171 6.49 -14.77 -2.17
C VAL A 171 5.26 -15.66 -2.33
N LEU A 172 5.08 -16.66 -1.47
CA LEU A 172 3.91 -17.54 -1.52
C LEU A 172 2.61 -16.78 -1.29
N LEU A 173 2.59 -15.85 -0.35
CA LEU A 173 1.43 -14.96 -0.14
C LEU A 173 1.17 -14.05 -1.35
N GLY A 174 2.21 -13.58 -2.02
CA GLY A 174 2.12 -12.82 -3.27
C GLY A 174 1.55 -13.67 -4.42
N LEU A 175 2.03 -14.89 -4.54
CA LEU A 175 1.57 -15.85 -5.56
C LEU A 175 0.09 -16.22 -5.35
N ALA A 176 -0.31 -16.51 -4.10
CA ALA A 176 -1.69 -16.87 -3.76
C ALA A 176 -2.70 -15.75 -4.06
N ARG A 177 -2.26 -14.48 -4.03
CA ARG A 177 -3.11 -13.33 -4.40
C ARG A 177 -3.20 -13.07 -5.90
N GLY A 178 -2.46 -13.80 -6.73
CA GLY A 178 -2.50 -13.66 -8.18
C GLY A 178 -2.00 -12.31 -8.72
N SER A 179 -1.21 -11.57 -7.96
CA SER A 179 -0.70 -10.26 -8.34
C SER A 179 0.60 -10.38 -9.16
N GLY A 180 0.92 -9.34 -9.96
CA GLY A 180 2.03 -9.35 -10.91
C GLY A 180 3.43 -9.46 -10.29
N THR A 181 4.48 -9.40 -11.13
CA THR A 181 5.89 -9.63 -10.77
C THR A 181 6.37 -8.84 -9.53
N ARG A 182 5.86 -7.63 -9.31
CA ARG A 182 6.20 -6.83 -8.10
C ARG A 182 5.78 -7.52 -6.80
N SER A 183 4.68 -8.25 -6.79
CA SER A 183 4.24 -9.01 -5.60
C SER A 183 5.11 -10.25 -5.34
N LEU A 184 5.70 -10.81 -6.39
CA LEU A 184 6.66 -11.91 -6.29
C LEU A 184 8.07 -11.43 -5.89
N SER A 185 8.33 -10.13 -5.94
CA SER A 185 9.62 -9.54 -5.56
C SER A 185 9.93 -9.62 -4.06
N GLY A 186 9.03 -10.18 -3.26
CA GLY A 186 9.21 -10.31 -1.81
C GLY A 186 9.43 -8.97 -1.09
N MET A 187 10.16 -9.00 0.01
CA MET A 187 10.55 -7.80 0.76
C MET A 187 11.83 -7.18 0.18
N ALA A 188 11.86 -5.87 0.00
CA ALA A 188 13.08 -5.18 -0.40
C ALA A 188 14.11 -5.13 0.74
N ALA A 189 15.39 -5.24 0.40
CA ALA A 189 16.48 -5.10 1.37
C ALA A 189 16.50 -3.70 2.00
N THR A 190 16.08 -2.70 1.23
CA THR A 190 16.03 -1.29 1.64
C THR A 190 14.65 -0.72 1.34
N THR A 191 14.03 -0.03 2.33
CA THR A 191 12.72 0.62 2.18
C THR A 191 12.61 1.87 3.06
N GLY A 192 11.52 2.60 2.90
CA GLY A 192 11.25 3.84 3.64
C GLY A 192 11.96 5.06 3.04
N ARG A 193 11.59 6.25 3.54
CA ARG A 193 12.14 7.53 3.09
C ARG A 193 13.67 7.55 3.29
N GLY A 194 14.43 7.85 2.23
CA GLY A 194 15.89 7.86 2.29
C GLY A 194 16.53 6.48 2.57
N GLY A 195 15.78 5.38 2.41
CA GLY A 195 16.29 4.04 2.72
C GLY A 195 16.42 3.75 4.20
N ARG A 196 15.56 4.33 5.04
CA ARG A 196 15.58 4.24 6.51
C ARG A 196 15.58 2.80 7.02
N TYR A 197 14.79 1.90 6.41
CA TYR A 197 14.69 0.51 6.84
C TYR A 197 15.60 -0.39 6.04
N ARG A 198 16.40 -1.21 6.73
CA ARG A 198 17.34 -2.17 6.16
C ARG A 198 17.05 -3.58 6.67
N ARG A 199 17.16 -4.59 5.83
CA ARG A 199 16.91 -6.01 6.16
C ARG A 199 18.14 -6.86 5.85
N PRO A 200 19.10 -6.94 6.78
CA PRO A 200 20.37 -7.64 6.53
C PRO A 200 20.21 -9.15 6.32
N PHE A 201 19.16 -9.77 6.88
CA PHE A 201 19.02 -11.22 6.95
C PHE A 201 18.18 -11.84 5.84
N LEU A 202 17.83 -11.10 4.77
CA LEU A 202 17.04 -11.67 3.67
C LEU A 202 17.71 -12.85 2.94
N GLU A 203 19.02 -13.02 3.10
CA GLU A 203 19.80 -14.16 2.61
C GLU A 203 20.17 -15.18 3.70
N VAL A 204 19.91 -14.84 4.97
CA VAL A 204 20.20 -15.68 6.13
C VAL A 204 18.95 -16.44 6.53
N ASP A 205 19.05 -17.76 6.68
CA ASP A 205 17.93 -18.59 7.13
C ASP A 205 17.71 -18.45 8.65
N ARG A 206 16.46 -18.70 9.06
CA ARG A 206 16.02 -18.60 10.46
C ARG A 206 16.79 -19.55 11.39
N GLN A 207 17.16 -20.74 10.92
CA GLN A 207 17.93 -21.69 11.71
C GLN A 207 19.34 -21.16 12.01
N THR A 208 19.98 -20.53 11.04
CA THR A 208 21.27 -19.85 11.22
C THR A 208 21.18 -18.74 12.25
N ALA A 209 20.15 -17.89 12.21
CA ALA A 209 19.95 -16.84 13.22
C ALA A 209 19.72 -17.44 14.62
N ARG A 210 18.86 -18.45 14.73
CA ARG A 210 18.61 -19.16 16.00
C ARG A 210 19.87 -19.85 16.53
N LYS A 211 20.63 -20.50 15.67
CA LYS A 211 21.91 -21.14 16.05
C LYS A 211 22.95 -20.12 16.51
N ALA A 212 23.00 -18.94 15.88
CA ALA A 212 23.89 -17.87 16.31
C ALA A 212 23.54 -17.36 17.71
N CYS A 213 22.26 -17.27 18.05
CA CYS A 213 21.81 -16.95 19.41
C CYS A 213 22.26 -18.02 20.41
N LEU A 214 22.03 -19.29 20.09
CA LEU A 214 22.40 -20.42 20.96
C LEU A 214 23.90 -20.43 21.27
N ILE A 215 24.76 -20.29 20.25
CA ILE A 215 26.22 -20.27 20.38
C ILE A 215 26.73 -19.11 21.24
N GLN A 216 26.00 -17.97 21.17
CA GLN A 216 26.34 -16.76 21.94
C GLN A 216 25.64 -16.73 23.31
N SER A 217 24.91 -17.78 23.67
CA SER A 217 24.11 -17.86 24.91
C SER A 217 23.16 -16.67 25.07
N LEU A 218 22.61 -16.17 23.97
CA LEU A 218 21.65 -15.06 24.01
C LEU A 218 20.27 -15.60 24.43
N PRO A 219 19.63 -15.01 25.43
CA PRO A 219 18.27 -15.35 25.80
C PRO A 219 17.31 -14.93 24.68
N VAL A 220 16.48 -15.87 24.25
CA VAL A 220 15.49 -15.68 23.18
C VAL A 220 14.09 -15.91 23.74
N TRP A 221 13.15 -15.10 23.33
CA TRP A 221 11.74 -15.32 23.62
C TRP A 221 11.03 -15.89 22.39
N ASP A 222 10.42 -17.06 22.55
CA ASP A 222 9.60 -17.68 21.52
C ASP A 222 8.14 -17.23 21.75
N ASP A 223 7.68 -16.27 20.92
CA ASP A 223 6.32 -15.75 20.98
C ASP A 223 5.30 -16.84 20.64
N PRO A 224 4.34 -17.18 21.53
CA PRO A 224 3.30 -18.18 21.26
C PRO A 224 2.48 -17.90 20.00
N HIS A 225 2.24 -16.64 19.66
CA HIS A 225 1.51 -16.26 18.44
C HIS A 225 2.22 -16.68 17.14
N ASN A 226 3.53 -16.90 17.17
CA ASN A 226 4.26 -17.41 16.02
C ASN A 226 3.88 -18.86 15.64
N ALA A 227 3.28 -19.60 16.56
CA ALA A 227 2.79 -20.96 16.35
C ALA A 227 1.25 -21.03 16.18
N ASP A 228 0.54 -19.92 16.32
CA ASP A 228 -0.93 -19.89 16.24
C ASP A 228 -1.40 -20.07 14.78
N PRO A 229 -2.15 -21.15 14.48
CA PRO A 229 -2.64 -21.45 13.13
C PRO A 229 -3.71 -20.48 12.61
N LEU A 230 -4.26 -19.60 13.45
CA LEU A 230 -5.14 -18.52 13.00
C LEU A 230 -4.44 -17.59 12.02
N TYR A 231 -3.14 -17.39 12.18
CA TYR A 231 -2.37 -16.52 11.29
C TYR A 231 -1.88 -17.26 10.04
N THR A 232 -2.15 -16.70 8.88
CA THR A 232 -1.77 -17.29 7.58
C THR A 232 -0.26 -17.52 7.46
N ARG A 233 0.57 -16.62 8.01
CA ARG A 233 2.03 -16.81 8.01
C ARG A 233 2.46 -17.97 8.89
N SER A 234 1.79 -18.19 10.02
CA SER A 234 2.06 -19.35 10.87
C SER A 234 1.73 -20.65 10.16
N ARG A 235 0.56 -20.73 9.50
CA ARG A 235 0.20 -21.92 8.68
C ARG A 235 1.20 -22.19 7.54
N LEU A 236 1.62 -21.14 6.82
CA LEU A 236 2.63 -21.30 5.76
C LEU A 236 3.94 -21.84 6.32
N ARG A 237 4.37 -21.36 7.47
CA ARG A 237 5.62 -21.74 8.14
C ARG A 237 5.61 -23.18 8.62
N HIS A 238 4.52 -23.60 9.26
CA HIS A 238 4.45 -24.88 9.95
C HIS A 238 3.84 -26.02 9.11
N GLU A 239 3.05 -25.68 8.09
CA GLU A 239 2.34 -26.64 7.25
C GLU A 239 2.69 -26.48 5.76
N GLY A 240 2.57 -25.27 5.20
CA GLY A 240 2.67 -25.04 3.76
C GLY A 240 4.08 -25.26 3.22
N LEU A 241 5.09 -24.60 3.76
CA LEU A 241 6.49 -24.76 3.32
C LEU A 241 7.00 -26.19 3.55
N PRO A 242 6.78 -26.84 4.71
CA PRO A 242 7.14 -28.25 4.89
C PRO A 242 6.46 -29.20 3.91
N ALA A 243 5.17 -28.97 3.59
CA ALA A 243 4.45 -29.77 2.59
C ALA A 243 5.04 -29.59 1.19
N LEU A 244 5.41 -28.36 0.80
CA LEU A 244 6.08 -28.08 -0.46
C LEU A 244 7.46 -28.74 -0.52
N GLU A 245 8.26 -28.66 0.54
CA GLU A 245 9.56 -29.34 0.59
C GLU A 245 9.44 -30.87 0.55
N LYS A 246 8.39 -31.42 1.15
CA LYS A 246 8.10 -32.86 1.05
C LYS A 246 7.74 -33.29 -0.38
N ALA A 247 7.00 -32.44 -1.11
CA ALA A 247 6.52 -32.74 -2.45
C ALA A 247 7.56 -32.46 -3.55
N LEU A 248 8.32 -31.37 -3.42
CA LEU A 248 9.23 -30.85 -4.46
C LEU A 248 10.72 -31.11 -4.15
N GLY A 249 11.03 -31.56 -2.94
CA GLY A 249 12.40 -31.70 -2.47
C GLY A 249 12.88 -30.52 -1.64
N LYS A 250 14.06 -30.69 -1.02
CA LYS A 250 14.70 -29.64 -0.22
C LYS A 250 15.13 -28.45 -1.10
N GLY A 251 15.11 -27.25 -0.54
CA GLY A 251 15.58 -26.04 -1.20
C GLY A 251 14.47 -25.16 -1.77
N VAL A 252 13.20 -25.44 -1.44
CA VAL A 252 12.05 -24.62 -1.84
C VAL A 252 12.16 -23.19 -1.30
N VAL A 253 12.58 -23.04 -0.04
CA VAL A 253 12.77 -21.71 0.59
C VAL A 253 13.83 -20.90 -0.15
N GLU A 254 14.97 -21.53 -0.47
CA GLU A 254 16.04 -20.91 -1.26
C GLU A 254 15.58 -20.55 -2.68
N ALA A 255 14.82 -21.42 -3.32
CA ALA A 255 14.30 -21.18 -4.66
C ALA A 255 13.33 -20.00 -4.68
N LEU A 256 12.41 -19.92 -3.72
CA LEU A 256 11.48 -18.82 -3.58
C LEU A 256 12.20 -17.48 -3.30
N ALA A 257 13.20 -17.49 -2.43
CA ALA A 257 14.00 -16.29 -2.14
C ALA A 257 14.80 -15.80 -3.37
N ARG A 258 15.38 -16.74 -4.17
CA ARG A 258 16.02 -16.39 -5.45
C ARG A 258 15.02 -15.83 -6.46
N THR A 259 13.84 -16.43 -6.56
CA THR A 259 12.76 -15.93 -7.43
C THR A 259 12.34 -14.51 -7.03
N ALA A 260 12.26 -14.23 -5.72
CA ALA A 260 11.98 -12.89 -5.23
C ALA A 260 13.02 -11.87 -5.70
N GLN A 261 14.31 -12.21 -5.61
CA GLN A 261 15.40 -11.32 -6.04
C GLN A 261 15.35 -11.08 -7.56
N LEU A 262 15.26 -12.14 -8.37
CA LEU A 262 15.16 -12.01 -9.83
C LEU A 262 13.94 -11.19 -10.25
N SER A 263 12.77 -11.48 -9.66
CA SER A 263 11.55 -10.70 -9.94
C SER A 263 11.68 -9.23 -9.53
N ARG A 264 12.48 -8.93 -8.51
CA ARG A 264 12.77 -7.57 -8.09
C ARG A 264 13.65 -6.86 -9.10
N ASP A 265 14.75 -7.48 -9.50
CA ASP A 265 15.70 -6.92 -10.45
C ASP A 265 14.99 -6.62 -11.78
N ASP A 266 14.17 -7.56 -12.27
CA ASP A 266 13.35 -7.37 -13.48
C ASP A 266 12.32 -6.24 -13.29
N ALA A 267 11.64 -6.19 -12.15
CA ALA A 267 10.63 -5.16 -11.87
C ALA A 267 11.27 -3.78 -11.77
N ASP A 268 12.43 -3.65 -11.12
CA ASP A 268 13.16 -2.38 -10.95
C ASP A 268 13.71 -1.89 -12.31
N ALA A 269 14.26 -2.78 -13.14
CA ALA A 269 14.69 -2.46 -14.49
C ALA A 269 13.54 -1.97 -15.38
N LEU A 270 12.39 -2.65 -15.34
CA LEU A 270 11.19 -2.27 -16.08
C LEU A 270 10.57 -0.97 -15.56
N ASP A 271 10.62 -0.70 -14.26
CA ASP A 271 10.13 0.55 -13.67
C ASP A 271 11.05 1.73 -14.04
N SER A 272 12.37 1.52 -14.08
CA SER A 272 13.33 2.50 -14.58
C SER A 272 13.07 2.80 -16.06
N TRP A 273 12.93 1.76 -16.89
CA TRP A 273 12.59 1.94 -18.31
C TRP A 273 11.26 2.67 -18.51
N ALA A 274 10.25 2.36 -17.70
CA ALA A 274 8.98 3.07 -17.76
C ALA A 274 9.11 4.56 -17.38
N ALA A 275 9.93 4.89 -16.38
CA ALA A 275 10.22 6.27 -16.00
C ALA A 275 10.96 7.04 -17.12
N ASP A 276 11.87 6.38 -17.84
CA ASP A 276 12.56 6.96 -18.98
C ASP A 276 11.60 7.18 -20.17
N ALA A 277 10.78 6.18 -20.47
CA ALA A 277 9.77 6.25 -21.53
C ALA A 277 8.72 7.32 -21.27
N GLU A 278 8.31 7.50 -20.02
CA GLU A 278 7.34 8.52 -19.61
C GLU A 278 7.75 9.93 -20.05
N ARG A 279 9.05 10.28 -19.95
CA ARG A 279 9.58 11.58 -20.39
C ARG A 279 9.41 11.85 -21.90
N THR A 280 9.22 10.81 -22.70
CA THR A 280 9.05 10.91 -24.15
C THR A 280 7.60 10.77 -24.62
N VAL A 281 6.76 10.15 -23.79
CA VAL A 281 5.35 9.82 -24.08
C VAL A 281 4.38 10.83 -23.49
N VAL A 282 4.78 11.52 -22.41
CA VAL A 282 3.97 12.56 -21.74
C VAL A 282 4.38 13.92 -22.29
N ASP A 283 3.40 14.72 -22.71
CA ASP A 283 3.62 16.12 -23.13
C ASP A 283 3.71 17.08 -21.93
N GLU A 284 3.98 18.35 -22.19
CA GLU A 284 4.09 19.41 -21.17
C GLU A 284 2.78 19.65 -20.39
N ARG A 285 1.64 19.18 -20.90
CA ARG A 285 0.33 19.26 -20.28
C ARG A 285 -0.05 18.01 -19.49
N GLY A 286 0.84 17.01 -19.45
CA GLY A 286 0.59 15.73 -18.82
C GLY A 286 -0.25 14.75 -19.66
N ALA A 287 -0.53 15.08 -20.94
CA ALA A 287 -1.25 14.18 -21.84
C ALA A 287 -0.33 13.12 -22.43
N LEU A 288 -0.88 11.89 -22.61
CA LEU A 288 -0.16 10.76 -23.17
C LEU A 288 -0.28 10.74 -24.70
N ASP A 289 0.85 10.71 -25.41
CA ASP A 289 0.90 10.43 -26.85
C ASP A 289 0.57 8.96 -27.10
N ALA A 290 -0.61 8.70 -27.62
CA ALA A 290 -1.12 7.34 -27.85
C ALA A 290 -0.23 6.53 -28.81
N ALA A 291 0.30 7.13 -29.88
CA ALA A 291 1.12 6.43 -30.84
C ALA A 291 2.45 5.97 -30.24
N LYS A 292 3.13 6.86 -29.52
CA LYS A 292 4.37 6.54 -28.80
C LYS A 292 4.12 5.52 -27.69
N LEU A 293 3.00 5.65 -26.95
CA LEU A 293 2.63 4.73 -25.91
C LEU A 293 2.40 3.31 -26.43
N TYR A 294 1.69 3.18 -27.57
CA TYR A 294 1.43 1.87 -28.20
C TYR A 294 2.69 1.23 -28.78
N ALA A 295 3.69 2.02 -29.17
CA ALA A 295 4.98 1.53 -29.63
C ALA A 295 5.83 0.90 -28.52
N LEU A 296 5.54 1.17 -27.24
CA LEU A 296 6.27 0.61 -26.11
C LEU A 296 5.93 -0.88 -25.91
N PRO A 297 6.90 -1.70 -25.46
CA PRO A 297 6.61 -3.07 -25.01
C PRO A 297 5.49 -3.09 -23.96
N ALA A 298 4.63 -4.10 -24.00
CA ALA A 298 3.43 -4.17 -23.16
C ALA A 298 3.72 -4.03 -21.64
N ALA A 299 4.86 -4.56 -21.17
CA ALA A 299 5.27 -4.47 -19.78
C ALA A 299 5.62 -3.04 -19.36
N VAL A 300 6.31 -2.28 -20.23
CA VAL A 300 6.67 -0.87 -20.01
C VAL A 300 5.44 0.02 -20.15
N ARG A 301 4.65 -0.17 -21.20
CA ARG A 301 3.41 0.57 -21.45
C ARG A 301 2.45 0.51 -20.24
N ARG A 302 2.22 -0.68 -19.67
CA ARG A 302 1.37 -0.82 -18.47
C ARG A 302 1.91 -0.05 -17.27
N ARG A 303 3.22 0.04 -17.12
CA ARG A 303 3.87 0.80 -16.05
C ARG A 303 3.75 2.31 -16.27
N VAL A 304 3.95 2.78 -17.50
CA VAL A 304 3.74 4.19 -17.86
C VAL A 304 2.30 4.60 -17.59
N LEU A 305 1.32 3.81 -18.04
CA LEU A 305 -0.10 4.06 -17.78
C LEU A 305 -0.41 4.11 -16.28
N ARG A 306 0.11 3.15 -15.50
CA ARG A 306 -0.05 3.14 -14.04
C ARG A 306 0.56 4.37 -13.39
N ARG A 307 1.77 4.78 -13.80
CA ARG A 307 2.45 5.98 -13.28
C ARG A 307 1.67 7.25 -13.62
N ALA A 308 1.21 7.37 -14.87
CA ALA A 308 0.37 8.47 -15.31
C ALA A 308 -0.96 8.50 -14.53
N ALA A 309 -1.59 7.35 -14.29
CA ALA A 309 -2.80 7.27 -13.48
C ALA A 309 -2.55 7.69 -12.02
N ILE A 310 -1.41 7.29 -11.44
CA ILE A 310 -0.98 7.72 -10.11
C ILE A 310 -0.72 9.23 -10.08
N ALA A 311 -0.04 9.78 -11.07
CA ALA A 311 0.25 11.21 -11.18
C ALA A 311 -1.02 12.05 -11.41
N ALA A 312 -1.99 11.49 -12.16
CA ALA A 312 -3.27 12.15 -12.47
C ALA A 312 -4.31 12.11 -11.32
N GLY A 313 -3.99 11.47 -10.20
CA GLY A 313 -4.90 11.40 -9.05
C GLY A 313 -4.86 10.08 -8.28
N GLY A 314 -3.98 9.16 -8.67
CA GLY A 314 -3.78 7.88 -7.98
C GLY A 314 -2.65 7.88 -6.94
N GLY A 315 -2.15 9.02 -6.54
CA GLY A 315 -1.09 9.14 -5.55
C GLY A 315 -1.64 9.17 -4.13
N GLY A 316 -1.76 8.02 -3.50
CA GLY A 316 -1.89 7.94 -2.05
C GLY A 316 -0.62 8.45 -1.36
N GLY A 317 -0.53 9.75 -1.24
CA GLY A 317 0.43 10.46 -0.40
C GLY A 317 -0.37 11.55 0.28
N GLY A 318 -0.57 11.42 1.59
CA GLY A 318 -1.25 12.40 2.39
C GLY A 318 -0.59 13.77 2.28
N GLN A 319 -1.01 14.54 1.28
CA GLN A 319 -0.80 15.96 1.20
C GLN A 319 -2.14 16.60 0.80
N ASP A 320 -2.77 17.20 1.79
CA ASP A 320 -3.75 18.28 1.69
C ASP A 320 -5.07 18.07 0.92
N MET A 321 -5.59 16.83 0.85
CA MET A 321 -7.00 16.63 0.44
C MET A 321 -7.99 17.04 1.55
N GLY A 322 -7.50 17.28 2.78
CA GLY A 322 -8.32 17.75 3.89
C GLY A 322 -8.86 19.17 3.72
N SER A 323 -8.20 20.02 2.91
CA SER A 323 -8.66 21.37 2.61
C SER A 323 -9.66 21.44 1.45
N ASP A 324 -9.65 20.46 0.55
CA ASP A 324 -10.51 20.38 -0.63
C ASP A 324 -11.90 19.80 -0.31
N LEU A 325 -11.99 18.99 0.74
CA LEU A 325 -13.22 18.35 1.19
C LEU A 325 -13.89 19.20 2.28
N GLN A 326 -15.18 19.47 2.11
CA GLN A 326 -15.99 20.14 3.12
C GLN A 326 -16.44 19.17 4.20
N SER A 327 -16.92 17.99 3.79
CA SER A 327 -17.39 16.94 4.70
C SER A 327 -17.39 15.56 4.02
N VAL A 328 -17.34 14.51 4.83
CA VAL A 328 -17.70 13.17 4.40
C VAL A 328 -19.21 13.03 4.52
N LEU A 329 -19.88 12.75 3.41
CA LEU A 329 -21.34 12.60 3.35
C LEU A 329 -21.76 11.16 3.66
N ILE A 330 -21.02 10.18 3.14
CA ILE A 330 -21.25 8.75 3.36
C ILE A 330 -19.88 8.08 3.53
N SER A 331 -19.66 7.44 4.67
CA SER A 331 -18.43 6.73 4.99
C SER A 331 -18.27 5.44 4.18
N LYS A 332 -17.06 4.90 4.17
CA LYS A 332 -16.79 3.60 3.54
C LYS A 332 -17.60 2.49 4.18
N GLU A 333 -17.72 2.48 5.49
CA GLU A 333 -18.43 1.47 6.27
C GLU A 333 -19.95 1.49 5.95
N GLU A 334 -20.53 2.66 5.76
CA GLU A 334 -21.92 2.82 5.34
C GLU A 334 -22.12 2.31 3.92
N ILE A 335 -21.17 2.58 3.00
CA ILE A 335 -21.20 2.07 1.62
C ILE A 335 -21.13 0.54 1.63
N ASP A 336 -20.17 -0.05 2.36
CA ASP A 336 -19.99 -1.50 2.44
C ASP A 336 -21.25 -2.20 2.98
N ALA A 337 -21.84 -1.67 4.06
CA ALA A 337 -23.08 -2.18 4.64
C ALA A 337 -24.27 -2.10 3.67
N LYS A 338 -24.38 -0.97 2.94
CA LYS A 338 -25.46 -0.77 1.98
C LYS A 338 -25.32 -1.69 0.76
N LEU A 339 -24.12 -1.88 0.25
CA LEU A 339 -23.86 -2.81 -0.85
C LEU A 339 -24.18 -4.25 -0.47
N ALA A 340 -23.86 -4.67 0.75
CA ALA A 340 -24.25 -6.00 1.25
C ALA A 340 -25.77 -6.16 1.35
N GLU A 341 -26.50 -5.13 1.81
CA GLU A 341 -27.97 -5.10 1.85
C GLU A 341 -28.58 -5.21 0.44
N LEU A 342 -28.05 -4.42 -0.53
CA LEU A 342 -28.52 -4.44 -1.90
C LEU A 342 -28.22 -5.78 -2.59
N ALA A 343 -27.02 -6.33 -2.37
CA ALA A 343 -26.63 -7.62 -2.92
C ALA A 343 -27.56 -8.75 -2.45
N ALA A 344 -27.90 -8.79 -1.16
CA ALA A 344 -28.84 -9.79 -0.63
C ALA A 344 -30.24 -9.72 -1.29
N LYS A 345 -30.74 -8.50 -1.56
CA LYS A 345 -32.02 -8.29 -2.25
C LYS A 345 -31.95 -8.71 -3.73
N ILE A 346 -30.85 -8.40 -4.40
CA ILE A 346 -30.60 -8.77 -5.81
C ILE A 346 -30.44 -10.29 -5.94
N ASP A 347 -29.68 -10.93 -5.05
CA ASP A 347 -29.52 -12.38 -5.02
C ASP A 347 -30.86 -13.10 -4.86
N ALA A 348 -31.74 -12.61 -4.00
CA ALA A 348 -33.07 -13.19 -3.81
C ALA A 348 -33.95 -13.07 -5.06
N GLU A 349 -33.91 -11.94 -5.77
CA GLU A 349 -34.69 -11.68 -6.99
C GLU A 349 -34.21 -12.52 -8.18
N TYR A 350 -32.88 -12.69 -8.30
CA TYR A 350 -32.27 -13.37 -9.43
C TYR A 350 -31.76 -14.78 -9.10
N ALA A 351 -32.25 -15.39 -8.03
CA ALA A 351 -31.91 -16.78 -7.68
C ALA A 351 -32.19 -17.73 -8.86
N GLY A 352 -31.14 -18.43 -9.33
CA GLY A 352 -31.23 -19.39 -10.45
C GLY A 352 -31.41 -18.75 -11.83
N LYS A 353 -31.19 -17.45 -11.98
CA LYS A 353 -31.24 -16.72 -13.25
C LYS A 353 -29.84 -16.25 -13.66
N ASP A 354 -29.57 -16.26 -14.97
CA ASP A 354 -28.35 -15.65 -15.50
C ASP A 354 -28.47 -14.13 -15.47
N LEU A 355 -27.72 -13.49 -14.58
CA LEU A 355 -27.72 -12.04 -14.41
C LEU A 355 -26.51 -11.41 -15.09
N LEU A 356 -26.74 -10.45 -15.97
CA LEU A 356 -25.73 -9.59 -16.56
C LEU A 356 -25.74 -8.23 -15.86
N LEU A 357 -24.64 -7.88 -15.23
CA LEU A 357 -24.43 -6.53 -14.71
C LEU A 357 -23.86 -5.64 -15.82
N VAL A 358 -24.46 -4.48 -16.02
CA VAL A 358 -24.00 -3.48 -17.00
C VAL A 358 -23.61 -2.21 -16.27
N GLY A 359 -22.30 -1.94 -16.21
CA GLY A 359 -21.76 -0.72 -15.59
C GLY A 359 -21.59 0.41 -16.61
N VAL A 360 -21.87 1.65 -16.20
CA VAL A 360 -21.65 2.83 -17.02
C VAL A 360 -20.34 3.51 -16.67
N LEU A 361 -19.40 3.52 -17.61
CA LEU A 361 -18.06 4.09 -17.42
C LEU A 361 -18.11 5.61 -17.41
N LYS A 362 -17.32 6.29 -16.54
CA LYS A 362 -16.27 5.78 -15.66
C LYS A 362 -16.74 5.65 -14.19
N GLY A 363 -17.74 6.41 -13.78
CA GLY A 363 -18.14 6.58 -12.37
C GLY A 363 -18.55 5.26 -11.69
N ALA A 364 -19.33 4.43 -12.38
CA ALA A 364 -19.87 3.18 -11.84
C ALA A 364 -18.79 2.09 -11.56
N VAL A 365 -17.51 2.30 -11.88
CA VAL A 365 -16.46 1.26 -11.75
C VAL A 365 -16.36 0.73 -10.31
N MET A 366 -16.38 1.61 -9.32
CA MET A 366 -16.21 1.22 -7.91
C MET A 366 -17.43 0.46 -7.40
N VAL A 367 -18.63 1.02 -7.60
CA VAL A 367 -19.87 0.38 -7.17
C VAL A 367 -20.10 -0.96 -7.87
N MET A 368 -19.81 -1.05 -9.17
CA MET A 368 -19.93 -2.27 -9.95
C MET A 368 -19.02 -3.38 -9.43
N ALA A 369 -17.75 -3.06 -9.14
CA ALA A 369 -16.76 -4.02 -8.64
C ALA A 369 -17.12 -4.53 -7.24
N ASP A 370 -17.57 -3.65 -6.34
CA ASP A 370 -17.89 -4.03 -4.98
C ASP A 370 -19.24 -4.76 -4.89
N LEU A 371 -20.24 -4.32 -5.67
CA LEU A 371 -21.52 -5.03 -5.77
C LEU A 371 -21.33 -6.45 -6.34
N ALA A 372 -20.55 -6.61 -7.40
CA ALA A 372 -20.29 -7.92 -8.01
C ALA A 372 -19.61 -8.89 -7.03
N ARG A 373 -18.73 -8.37 -6.13
CA ARG A 373 -18.09 -9.18 -5.07
C ARG A 373 -19.03 -9.50 -3.90
N ALA A 374 -20.03 -8.65 -3.65
CA ALA A 374 -21.00 -8.86 -2.58
C ALA A 374 -22.11 -9.84 -2.99
N LEU A 375 -22.36 -10.01 -4.29
CA LEU A 375 -23.36 -10.98 -4.80
C LEU A 375 -22.85 -12.41 -4.58
N SER A 376 -23.74 -13.29 -4.14
CA SER A 376 -23.51 -14.73 -3.96
C SER A 376 -23.79 -15.54 -5.23
N ASN A 377 -24.70 -15.06 -6.07
CA ASN A 377 -25.02 -15.67 -7.36
C ASN A 377 -23.92 -15.36 -8.38
N PRO A 378 -23.54 -16.32 -9.26
CA PRO A 378 -22.64 -16.05 -10.37
C PRO A 378 -23.24 -14.97 -11.28
N VAL A 379 -22.45 -13.97 -11.64
CA VAL A 379 -22.86 -12.88 -12.53
C VAL A 379 -21.88 -12.72 -13.68
N THR A 380 -22.39 -12.28 -14.82
CA THR A 380 -21.55 -11.78 -15.93
C THR A 380 -21.50 -10.26 -15.88
N MET A 381 -20.45 -9.67 -16.42
CA MET A 381 -20.25 -8.21 -16.37
C MET A 381 -19.92 -7.68 -17.75
N ASP A 382 -20.53 -6.56 -18.09
CA ASP A 382 -20.21 -5.81 -19.32
C ASP A 382 -20.26 -4.30 -19.03
N TRP A 383 -19.74 -3.50 -19.94
CA TRP A 383 -19.55 -2.07 -19.74
C TRP A 383 -20.03 -1.26 -20.93
N MET A 384 -20.73 -0.16 -20.64
CA MET A 384 -21.02 0.88 -21.63
C MET A 384 -20.27 2.17 -21.30
N ALA A 385 -19.91 2.91 -22.32
CA ALA A 385 -19.44 4.28 -22.17
C ALA A 385 -20.35 5.19 -23.00
N VAL A 386 -20.85 6.22 -22.34
CA VAL A 386 -21.70 7.22 -22.98
C VAL A 386 -21.18 8.62 -22.70
N SER A 387 -21.38 9.54 -23.62
CA SER A 387 -21.15 10.97 -23.39
C SER A 387 -22.43 11.76 -23.61
N SER A 388 -22.76 12.63 -22.68
CA SER A 388 -23.81 13.64 -22.89
C SER A 388 -23.20 14.86 -23.60
N TYR A 389 -23.84 15.34 -24.65
CA TYR A 389 -23.40 16.56 -25.35
C TYR A 389 -23.88 17.80 -24.58
N GLY A 390 -22.92 18.61 -24.14
CA GLY A 390 -23.15 19.93 -23.52
C GLY A 390 -21.94 20.32 -22.65
N ALA A 391 -21.21 21.36 -23.02
CA ALA A 391 -20.25 22.02 -22.15
C ALA A 391 -21.03 22.88 -21.14
N GLY A 392 -21.00 22.53 -19.86
CA GLY A 392 -21.66 23.26 -18.78
C GLY A 392 -22.83 22.52 -18.15
N THR A 393 -23.38 23.07 -17.09
CA THR A 393 -24.44 22.54 -16.22
C THR A 393 -25.82 22.30 -16.88
N GLN A 394 -25.94 22.42 -18.23
CA GLN A 394 -27.15 22.09 -18.99
C GLN A 394 -26.88 20.98 -20.01
N SER A 395 -27.31 19.76 -19.70
CA SER A 395 -27.30 18.64 -20.66
C SER A 395 -28.40 18.85 -21.69
N SER A 396 -28.03 18.79 -22.98
CA SER A 396 -29.00 18.91 -24.13
C SER A 396 -29.86 17.65 -24.34
N GLY A 397 -29.69 16.60 -23.54
CA GLY A 397 -30.42 15.33 -23.67
C GLY A 397 -29.92 14.42 -24.82
N VAL A 398 -28.94 14.85 -25.59
CA VAL A 398 -28.36 14.00 -26.65
C VAL A 398 -27.24 13.15 -26.04
N VAL A 399 -27.44 11.82 -26.03
CA VAL A 399 -26.47 10.84 -25.52
C VAL A 399 -25.82 10.15 -26.73
N ARG A 400 -24.49 10.08 -26.71
CA ARG A 400 -23.69 9.33 -27.70
C ARG A 400 -23.04 8.13 -27.06
N ILE A 401 -23.19 6.95 -27.66
CA ILE A 401 -22.45 5.75 -27.26
C ILE A 401 -20.99 5.88 -27.73
N LEU A 402 -20.04 5.80 -26.78
CA LEU A 402 -18.61 5.73 -27.04
C LEU A 402 -18.12 4.28 -27.06
N LYS A 403 -18.67 3.42 -26.20
CA LYS A 403 -18.52 1.97 -26.18
C LYS A 403 -19.87 1.33 -25.94
N ASP A 404 -20.25 0.40 -26.81
CA ASP A 404 -21.43 -0.42 -26.62
C ASP A 404 -21.11 -1.74 -25.91
N LEU A 405 -22.12 -2.48 -25.49
CA LEU A 405 -21.97 -3.81 -24.91
C LEU A 405 -21.29 -4.75 -25.90
N ASP A 406 -20.43 -5.60 -25.39
CA ASP A 406 -19.81 -6.70 -26.14
C ASP A 406 -20.75 -7.92 -26.18
N THR A 407 -21.72 -7.98 -25.25
CA THR A 407 -22.64 -9.09 -25.04
C THR A 407 -23.99 -8.79 -25.70
N ASP A 408 -24.54 -9.75 -26.44
CA ASP A 408 -25.96 -9.70 -26.84
C ASP A 408 -26.83 -9.93 -25.59
N ILE A 409 -27.77 -9.00 -25.35
CA ILE A 409 -28.61 -9.01 -24.14
C ILE A 409 -30.02 -9.55 -24.39
N LYS A 410 -30.34 -9.96 -25.62
CA LYS A 410 -31.65 -10.51 -25.94
C LYS A 410 -31.97 -11.73 -25.08
N GLY A 411 -33.09 -11.67 -24.35
CA GLY A 411 -33.55 -12.73 -23.47
C GLY A 411 -32.75 -12.90 -22.16
N LYS A 412 -31.76 -12.04 -21.86
CA LYS A 412 -31.00 -12.05 -20.61
C LYS A 412 -31.63 -11.15 -19.55
N HIS A 413 -31.40 -11.47 -18.28
CA HIS A 413 -31.69 -10.56 -17.18
C HIS A 413 -30.55 -9.54 -17.06
N VAL A 414 -30.91 -8.26 -17.19
CA VAL A 414 -29.91 -7.15 -17.19
C VAL A 414 -30.15 -6.24 -16.01
N LEU A 415 -29.10 -5.96 -15.27
CA LEU A 415 -29.06 -4.99 -14.18
C LEU A 415 -28.06 -3.88 -14.52
N ILE A 416 -28.56 -2.68 -14.78
CA ILE A 416 -27.74 -1.49 -14.94
C ILE A 416 -27.24 -1.07 -13.55
N VAL A 417 -25.92 -0.86 -13.41
CA VAL A 417 -25.28 -0.40 -12.18
C VAL A 417 -24.72 1.00 -12.41
N GLU A 418 -25.22 1.96 -11.63
CA GLU A 418 -24.83 3.37 -11.68
C GLU A 418 -24.25 3.83 -10.35
N ASP A 419 -23.32 4.77 -10.38
CA ASP A 419 -22.79 5.45 -9.21
C ASP A 419 -23.79 6.46 -8.66
N ILE A 420 -24.37 7.30 -9.54
CA ILE A 420 -25.29 8.36 -9.15
C ILE A 420 -26.35 8.61 -10.21
N ILE A 421 -27.58 8.82 -9.75
CA ILE A 421 -28.67 9.37 -10.57
C ILE A 421 -28.87 10.83 -10.16
N ASP A 422 -28.52 11.75 -11.05
CA ASP A 422 -28.73 13.18 -10.92
C ASP A 422 -30.01 13.62 -11.68
N SER A 423 -29.90 14.14 -12.88
CA SER A 423 -31.06 14.56 -13.67
C SER A 423 -31.92 13.39 -14.23
N GLY A 424 -31.38 12.20 -14.29
CA GLY A 424 -32.01 11.00 -14.84
C GLY A 424 -32.02 10.91 -16.37
N LEU A 425 -31.63 11.96 -17.10
CA LEU A 425 -31.73 12.00 -18.57
C LEU A 425 -30.89 10.90 -19.25
N THR A 426 -29.68 10.69 -18.83
CA THR A 426 -28.78 9.65 -19.37
C THR A 426 -29.33 8.26 -19.12
N LEU A 427 -29.79 7.99 -17.91
CA LEU A 427 -30.32 6.69 -17.52
C LEU A 427 -31.65 6.40 -18.26
N SER A 428 -32.55 7.39 -18.42
CA SER A 428 -33.76 7.25 -19.19
C SER A 428 -33.47 6.84 -20.64
N TRP A 429 -32.46 7.47 -21.25
CA TRP A 429 -32.02 7.11 -22.58
C TRP A 429 -31.44 5.69 -22.65
N LEU A 430 -30.62 5.32 -21.67
CA LEU A 430 -30.05 3.96 -21.57
C LEU A 430 -31.12 2.90 -21.43
N LEU A 431 -32.12 3.10 -20.58
CA LEU A 431 -33.26 2.19 -20.41
C LEU A 431 -34.04 2.00 -21.73
N SER A 432 -34.26 3.08 -22.46
CA SER A 432 -34.93 3.02 -23.78
C SER A 432 -34.05 2.25 -24.79
N ASN A 433 -32.79 2.54 -24.88
CA ASN A 433 -31.84 1.90 -25.80
C ASN A 433 -31.69 0.40 -25.52
N LEU A 434 -31.41 0.03 -24.26
CA LEU A 434 -31.24 -1.37 -23.88
C LEU A 434 -32.55 -2.14 -23.88
N GLY A 435 -33.65 -1.51 -23.51
CA GLY A 435 -35.02 -2.11 -23.61
C GLY A 435 -35.39 -2.50 -25.02
N SER A 436 -34.99 -1.72 -26.04
CA SER A 436 -35.22 -2.03 -27.44
C SER A 436 -34.51 -3.28 -27.95
N ARG A 437 -33.53 -3.82 -27.17
CA ARG A 437 -32.79 -5.04 -27.49
C ARG A 437 -33.41 -6.31 -26.89
N GLU A 438 -34.66 -6.21 -26.40
CA GLU A 438 -35.47 -7.33 -25.92
C GLU A 438 -34.84 -8.19 -24.80
N PRO A 439 -34.29 -7.59 -23.70
CA PRO A 439 -33.85 -8.37 -22.54
C PRO A 439 -35.05 -9.05 -21.84
N ALA A 440 -34.80 -10.14 -21.10
CA ALA A 440 -35.84 -10.80 -20.31
C ALA A 440 -36.32 -9.94 -19.13
N SER A 441 -35.39 -9.16 -18.53
CA SER A 441 -35.68 -8.07 -17.60
C SER A 441 -34.60 -7.01 -17.70
N LEU A 442 -34.96 -5.77 -17.41
CA LEU A 442 -34.06 -4.63 -17.40
C LEU A 442 -34.35 -3.79 -16.15
N GLU A 443 -33.48 -3.82 -15.20
CA GLU A 443 -33.63 -3.15 -13.92
C GLU A 443 -32.41 -2.27 -13.60
N VAL A 444 -32.53 -1.40 -12.61
CA VAL A 444 -31.47 -0.45 -12.22
C VAL A 444 -31.14 -0.60 -10.75
N CYS A 445 -29.84 -0.61 -10.46
CA CYS A 445 -29.25 -0.43 -9.13
C CYS A 445 -28.36 0.80 -9.16
N THR A 446 -28.58 1.74 -8.25
CA THR A 446 -27.73 2.93 -8.08
C THR A 446 -27.25 3.05 -6.64
N LEU A 447 -26.02 3.48 -6.45
CA LEU A 447 -25.53 3.79 -5.10
C LEU A 447 -26.15 5.08 -4.57
N LEU A 448 -26.16 6.13 -5.40
CA LEU A 448 -26.65 7.46 -5.00
C LEU A 448 -27.79 7.92 -5.89
N ARG A 449 -28.74 8.66 -5.29
CA ARG A 449 -29.80 9.35 -6.03
C ARG A 449 -29.98 10.75 -5.43
N LYS A 450 -30.17 11.75 -6.31
CA LYS A 450 -30.56 13.13 -5.96
C LYS A 450 -32.04 13.36 -6.33
N PRO A 451 -32.99 13.13 -5.43
CA PRO A 451 -34.41 13.29 -5.75
C PRO A 451 -34.76 14.69 -6.27
N ASP A 452 -34.15 15.72 -5.67
CA ASP A 452 -34.43 17.13 -5.99
C ASP A 452 -33.84 17.60 -7.33
N ALA A 453 -32.89 16.86 -7.90
CA ALA A 453 -32.27 17.16 -9.19
C ALA A 453 -32.97 16.49 -10.37
N ALA A 454 -33.87 15.55 -10.11
CA ALA A 454 -34.52 14.73 -11.12
C ALA A 454 -35.34 15.56 -12.10
N LYS A 455 -35.05 15.45 -13.42
CA LYS A 455 -35.81 16.07 -14.52
C LYS A 455 -36.74 15.08 -15.18
N VAL A 456 -36.48 13.79 -15.00
CA VAL A 456 -37.26 12.69 -15.57
C VAL A 456 -37.56 11.67 -14.48
N ALA A 457 -38.81 11.24 -14.38
CA ALA A 457 -39.17 10.15 -13.47
C ALA A 457 -38.66 8.82 -14.04
N ILE A 458 -37.83 8.13 -13.27
CA ILE A 458 -37.30 6.80 -13.60
C ILE A 458 -37.66 5.87 -12.46
N ASP A 459 -38.20 4.71 -12.82
CA ASP A 459 -38.39 3.64 -11.83
C ASP A 459 -37.03 2.96 -11.56
N VAL A 460 -36.53 3.08 -10.35
CA VAL A 460 -35.26 2.51 -9.93
C VAL A 460 -35.53 1.54 -8.79
N LYS A 461 -35.27 0.28 -9.04
CA LYS A 461 -35.65 -0.81 -8.12
C LYS A 461 -34.77 -0.87 -6.87
N TRP A 462 -33.47 -0.62 -7.02
CA TRP A 462 -32.51 -0.66 -5.92
C TRP A 462 -31.75 0.65 -5.80
N ILE A 463 -31.93 1.32 -4.68
CA ILE A 463 -31.31 2.61 -4.38
C ILE A 463 -30.53 2.46 -3.06
N GLY A 464 -29.27 2.86 -3.07
CA GLY A 464 -28.43 2.87 -1.89
C GLY A 464 -28.80 4.03 -0.97
N PHE A 465 -28.54 5.26 -1.41
CA PHE A 465 -28.76 6.46 -0.61
C PHE A 465 -29.42 7.57 -1.42
N ASP A 466 -30.40 8.23 -0.81
CA ASP A 466 -30.87 9.53 -1.29
C ASP A 466 -30.00 10.63 -0.66
N ILE A 467 -29.45 11.50 -1.49
CA ILE A 467 -28.55 12.57 -1.06
C ILE A 467 -29.08 13.96 -1.47
N PRO A 468 -28.68 15.03 -0.75
CA PRO A 468 -29.00 16.38 -1.14
C PRO A 468 -28.46 16.75 -2.54
N ASN A 469 -29.00 17.81 -3.14
CA ASN A 469 -28.52 18.30 -4.43
C ASN A 469 -27.22 19.11 -4.27
N GLU A 470 -26.18 18.47 -3.75
CA GLU A 470 -24.84 19.01 -3.57
C GLU A 470 -23.86 18.35 -4.55
N PHE A 471 -22.73 19.01 -4.77
CA PHE A 471 -21.68 18.45 -5.61
C PHE A 471 -20.85 17.45 -4.81
N VAL A 472 -20.89 16.19 -5.19
CA VAL A 472 -20.25 15.09 -4.47
C VAL A 472 -19.13 14.47 -5.28
N VAL A 473 -18.11 13.98 -4.59
CA VAL A 473 -16.94 13.29 -5.16
C VAL A 473 -16.61 12.06 -4.32
N GLY A 474 -15.79 11.20 -4.87
CA GLY A 474 -15.35 9.97 -4.22
C GLY A 474 -16.15 8.74 -4.64
N TYR A 475 -15.61 7.56 -4.38
CA TYR A 475 -16.18 6.27 -4.70
C TYR A 475 -16.63 6.13 -6.17
N GLY A 476 -15.75 6.58 -7.09
CA GLY A 476 -16.01 6.61 -8.54
C GLY A 476 -16.38 7.98 -9.09
N LEU A 477 -17.01 8.85 -8.28
CA LEU A 477 -17.39 10.21 -8.66
C LEU A 477 -16.18 11.13 -8.68
N ASP A 478 -16.18 12.10 -9.61
CA ASP A 478 -15.06 13.01 -9.81
C ASP A 478 -15.43 14.49 -9.87
N PHE A 479 -14.39 15.32 -9.69
CA PHE A 479 -14.32 16.69 -10.14
C PHE A 479 -13.03 16.86 -10.95
N ALA A 480 -13.15 17.23 -12.22
CA ALA A 480 -12.02 17.37 -13.15
C ALA A 480 -11.10 16.12 -13.19
N GLU A 481 -11.69 14.93 -13.25
CA GLU A 481 -11.04 13.60 -13.24
C GLU A 481 -10.27 13.31 -11.92
N LYS A 482 -10.46 14.08 -10.84
CA LYS A 482 -9.86 13.85 -9.51
C LYS A 482 -10.90 13.26 -8.54
N TYR A 483 -10.44 12.73 -7.42
CA TYR A 483 -11.20 12.22 -6.26
C TYR A 483 -11.91 10.88 -6.46
N ARG A 484 -11.96 10.26 -7.66
CA ARG A 484 -12.62 8.97 -7.88
C ARG A 484 -12.14 7.84 -6.97
N ASN A 485 -10.91 7.93 -6.49
CA ASN A 485 -10.23 6.93 -5.66
C ASN A 485 -10.51 7.04 -4.16
N LEU A 486 -11.26 8.04 -3.71
CA LEU A 486 -11.65 8.13 -2.31
C LEU A 486 -12.56 6.95 -1.96
N PRO A 487 -12.36 6.28 -0.80
CA PRO A 487 -13.17 5.12 -0.41
C PRO A 487 -14.56 5.48 0.15
N PHE A 488 -14.88 6.75 0.23
CA PHE A 488 -16.11 7.35 0.75
C PHE A 488 -16.68 8.37 -0.24
N VAL A 489 -17.88 8.85 0.00
CA VAL A 489 -18.49 9.97 -0.73
C VAL A 489 -18.41 11.23 0.13
N GLY A 490 -17.86 12.31 -0.41
CA GLY A 490 -17.73 13.59 0.27
C GLY A 490 -18.18 14.76 -0.59
N THR A 491 -18.40 15.93 0.04
CA THR A 491 -18.65 17.20 -0.63
C THR A 491 -17.38 18.01 -0.74
N LEU A 492 -17.18 18.70 -1.87
CA LEU A 492 -16.05 19.59 -2.07
C LEU A 492 -16.29 20.93 -1.37
N ALA A 493 -15.22 21.53 -0.86
CA ALA A 493 -15.25 22.87 -0.34
C ALA A 493 -15.51 23.90 -1.47
N PRO A 494 -16.28 24.97 -1.24
CA PRO A 494 -16.67 25.93 -2.27
C PRO A 494 -15.51 26.55 -3.05
N HIS A 495 -14.35 26.70 -2.44
CA HIS A 495 -13.15 27.27 -3.08
C HIS A 495 -12.58 26.36 -4.20
N VAL A 496 -12.95 25.06 -4.26
CA VAL A 496 -12.45 24.12 -5.25
C VAL A 496 -13.20 24.23 -6.58
N TYR A 497 -14.49 24.58 -6.53
CA TYR A 497 -15.37 24.62 -7.74
C TYR A 497 -16.03 25.99 -7.96
N GLY A 498 -15.77 26.98 -7.11
CA GLY A 498 -16.36 28.32 -7.14
C GLY A 498 -15.46 29.40 -7.73
N GLY A 499 -14.47 29.05 -8.59
CA GLY A 499 -13.58 29.97 -9.26
C GLY A 499 -14.09 30.35 -10.66
#